data_b148ba7de8cd50e88871959d661faebd
#
_entry.id   b148ba7de8cd50e88871959d661faebd
#
_cell.length_a   1.000
_cell.length_b   1.000
_cell.length_c   1.000
_cell.angle_alpha   90.00
_cell.angle_beta   90.00
_cell.angle_gamma   90.00
#
_symmetry.space_group_name_H-M   'P 1'
#
loop_
_entity.id
_entity.type
_entity.pdbx_description
1 polymer ?
#
loop_
_entity_poly.entity_id
_entity_poly.type
_entity_poly.pdbx_seq_one_letter_code
_entity_poly.pdbx_strand_id
1 'polypeptide(L)'
;MRKITNKAISAFLNEEEFKQDNTEVKVRYEDPLVPKEYIPLTVITELLLHGNMIAKMVRQHINGEYQTTISMTSAGWKTVTTKERLNGLLHHIKAGKIQQRDFEWYLNDEYWSGDAIIVWPSK
;
A
#
# COMPACT_ATOMS: atom_id res chain seq x y z
N MET A 1 15.14 1.98 -9.16
CA MET A 1 14.34 1.47 -8.05
C MET A 1 15.03 0.26 -7.42
N ARG A 2 15.06 0.17 -6.11
CA ARG A 2 15.74 -0.93 -5.41
C ARG A 2 15.04 -2.26 -5.62
N LYS A 3 15.82 -3.35 -5.61
CA LYS A 3 15.26 -4.70 -5.74
C LYS A 3 14.27 -5.01 -4.62
N ILE A 4 14.57 -4.61 -3.38
CA ILE A 4 13.67 -4.85 -2.25
C ILE A 4 12.33 -4.17 -2.45
N THR A 5 12.32 -2.95 -3.00
CA THR A 5 11.07 -2.23 -3.29
C THR A 5 10.26 -2.96 -4.34
N ASN A 6 10.89 -3.38 -5.44
CA ASN A 6 10.18 -4.11 -6.49
C ASN A 6 9.58 -5.42 -5.97
N LYS A 7 10.34 -6.17 -5.18
CA LYS A 7 9.86 -7.43 -4.60
C LYS A 7 8.71 -7.19 -3.63
N ALA A 8 8.84 -6.19 -2.76
CA ALA A 8 7.81 -5.88 -1.77
C ALA A 8 6.53 -5.41 -2.43
N ILE A 9 6.62 -4.52 -3.42
CA ILE A 9 5.43 -4.01 -4.11
C ILE A 9 4.76 -5.11 -4.91
N SER A 10 5.54 -5.99 -5.57
CA SER A 10 4.98 -7.13 -6.27
C SER A 10 4.21 -8.04 -5.32
N ALA A 11 4.78 -8.35 -4.16
CA ALA A 11 4.12 -9.17 -3.15
C ALA A 11 2.86 -8.48 -2.64
N PHE A 12 2.94 -7.18 -2.36
CA PHE A 12 1.80 -6.38 -1.90
C PHE A 12 0.62 -6.44 -2.88
N LEU A 13 0.90 -6.19 -4.15
CA LEU A 13 -0.16 -6.17 -5.18
C LEU A 13 -0.70 -7.56 -5.48
N ASN A 14 0.07 -8.62 -5.24
CA ASN A 14 -0.35 -10.00 -5.44
C ASN A 14 -0.91 -10.65 -4.18
N GLU A 15 -1.06 -9.89 -3.10
CA GLU A 15 -1.57 -10.40 -1.81
C GLU A 15 -0.74 -11.56 -1.30
N GLU A 16 0.59 -11.42 -1.37
CA GLU A 16 1.55 -12.43 -0.92
C GLU A 16 2.36 -11.87 0.24
N GLU A 17 2.61 -12.70 1.25
CA GLU A 17 3.45 -12.28 2.37
C GLU A 17 4.90 -12.18 1.94
N PHE A 18 5.62 -11.22 2.54
CA PHE A 18 7.00 -10.93 2.21
C PHE A 18 7.68 -10.33 3.42
N LYS A 19 8.93 -10.67 3.62
CA LYS A 19 9.74 -10.03 4.65
C LYS A 19 11.22 -10.06 4.27
N GLN A 20 11.82 -8.89 4.22
CA GLN A 20 13.25 -8.74 3.97
C GLN A 20 13.72 -7.43 4.61
N ASP A 21 14.73 -7.52 5.47
CA ASP A 21 15.31 -6.38 6.19
C ASP A 21 14.22 -5.59 6.93
N ASN A 22 14.01 -4.34 6.57
CA ASN A 22 13.05 -3.45 7.22
C ASN A 22 11.69 -3.41 6.56
N THR A 23 11.45 -4.24 5.54
CA THR A 23 10.24 -4.16 4.72
C THR A 23 9.47 -5.48 4.80
N GLU A 24 8.17 -5.35 5.03
CA GLU A 24 7.31 -6.53 5.22
C GLU A 24 5.96 -6.30 4.56
N VAL A 25 5.37 -7.40 4.04
CA VAL A 25 3.99 -7.41 3.56
C VAL A 25 3.25 -8.46 4.37
N LYS A 26 2.13 -8.06 4.97
CA LYS A 26 1.26 -8.95 5.72
C LYS A 26 -0.10 -9.02 5.03
N VAL A 27 -0.67 -10.22 5.03
CA VAL A 27 -2.00 -10.46 4.41
C VAL A 27 -2.90 -11.07 5.46
N ARG A 28 -4.11 -10.54 5.60
CA ARG A 28 -5.09 -11.14 6.48
C ARG A 28 -6.46 -11.16 5.84
N TYR A 29 -7.30 -12.06 6.31
CA TYR A 29 -8.64 -12.28 5.80
C TYR A 29 -9.64 -11.96 6.89
N GLU A 30 -10.68 -11.20 6.58
CA GLU A 30 -11.70 -10.82 7.55
C GLU A 30 -13.08 -11.33 7.10
N ASP A 31 -13.42 -12.54 7.56
CA ASP A 31 -14.72 -13.14 7.29
C ASP A 31 -15.20 -13.89 8.54
N PRO A 32 -15.43 -13.18 9.64
CA PRO A 32 -15.64 -13.82 10.93
C PRO A 32 -16.85 -14.72 11.03
N LEU A 33 -17.82 -14.60 10.14
CA LEU A 33 -19.07 -15.36 10.22
C LEU A 33 -19.31 -16.24 8.99
N VAL A 34 -18.29 -16.52 8.19
CA VAL A 34 -18.44 -17.25 6.93
C VAL A 34 -17.97 -18.69 7.09
N PRO A 35 -18.74 -19.68 6.54
CA PRO A 35 -18.28 -21.07 6.52
C PRO A 35 -16.96 -21.24 5.75
N LYS A 36 -16.20 -22.26 6.11
CA LYS A 36 -14.85 -22.49 5.56
C LYS A 36 -14.80 -22.67 4.04
N GLU A 37 -15.88 -23.12 3.46
CA GLU A 37 -15.95 -23.35 2.01
C GLU A 37 -16.11 -22.10 1.18
N TYR A 38 -16.27 -20.95 1.81
CA TYR A 38 -16.47 -19.69 1.09
C TYR A 38 -15.16 -18.97 0.84
N ILE A 39 -15.14 -18.22 -0.27
CA ILE A 39 -14.03 -17.32 -0.58
C ILE A 39 -14.06 -16.15 0.42
N PRO A 40 -12.90 -15.70 0.93
CA PRO A 40 -12.87 -14.53 1.82
C PRO A 40 -13.55 -13.33 1.20
N LEU A 41 -14.44 -12.67 1.96
CA LEU A 41 -15.14 -11.47 1.51
C LEU A 41 -14.27 -10.22 1.57
N THR A 42 -13.29 -10.21 2.47
CA THR A 42 -12.38 -9.08 2.64
C THR A 42 -10.97 -9.59 2.82
N VAL A 43 -10.06 -9.09 1.98
CA VAL A 43 -8.62 -9.36 2.07
C VAL A 43 -7.92 -8.05 2.31
N ILE A 44 -7.15 -7.97 3.39
CA ILE A 44 -6.39 -6.77 3.74
C ILE A 44 -4.90 -7.09 3.62
N THR A 45 -4.21 -6.33 2.79
CA THR A 45 -2.77 -6.45 2.58
C THR A 45 -2.11 -5.17 3.06
N GLU A 46 -1.09 -5.31 3.91
CA GLU A 46 -0.40 -4.17 4.49
C GLU A 46 1.07 -4.19 4.11
N LEU A 47 1.59 -3.02 3.72
CA LEU A 47 3.02 -2.82 3.48
C LEU A 47 3.59 -2.09 4.68
N LEU A 48 4.56 -2.72 5.35
CA LEU A 48 5.17 -2.17 6.55
C LEU A 48 6.64 -1.85 6.30
N LEU A 49 7.06 -0.71 6.85
CA LEU A 49 8.46 -0.29 6.85
C LEU A 49 8.86 -0.05 8.31
N HIS A 50 9.86 -0.80 8.81
CA HIS A 50 10.23 -0.79 10.23
C HIS A 50 9.04 -1.07 11.15
N GLY A 51 8.14 -1.96 10.72
CA GLY A 51 6.95 -2.29 11.49
C GLY A 51 5.80 -1.28 11.40
N ASN A 52 5.98 -0.18 10.68
CA ASN A 52 4.93 0.84 10.53
C ASN A 52 4.25 0.68 9.18
N MET A 53 2.92 0.62 9.18
CA MET A 53 2.16 0.47 7.95
C MET A 53 2.22 1.77 7.14
N ILE A 54 2.73 1.68 5.91
CA ILE A 54 2.80 2.83 4.99
C ILE A 54 1.85 2.69 3.80
N ALA A 55 1.32 1.48 3.56
CA ALA A 55 0.30 1.30 2.52
C ALA A 55 -0.61 0.15 2.91
N LYS A 56 -1.85 0.22 2.43
CA LYS A 56 -2.85 -0.80 2.69
C LYS A 56 -3.70 -1.00 1.45
N MET A 57 -3.94 -2.26 1.11
CA MET A 57 -4.86 -2.62 0.04
C MET A 57 -6.01 -3.42 0.66
N VAL A 58 -7.23 -3.00 0.37
CA VAL A 58 -8.42 -3.68 0.83
C VAL A 58 -9.18 -4.16 -0.40
N ARG A 59 -9.36 -5.47 -0.53
CA ARG A 59 -10.15 -6.06 -1.58
C ARG A 59 -11.40 -6.65 -0.95
N GLN A 60 -12.56 -6.11 -1.33
CA GLN A 60 -13.86 -6.51 -0.78
C GLN A 60 -14.76 -7.07 -1.84
N HIS A 61 -15.53 -8.09 -1.48
CA HIS A 61 -16.56 -8.66 -2.35
C HIS A 61 -17.88 -7.97 -2.03
N ILE A 62 -18.34 -7.14 -2.96
CA ILE A 62 -19.57 -6.35 -2.78
C ILE A 62 -20.48 -6.57 -4.00
N ASN A 63 -21.72 -7.00 -3.75
CA ASN A 63 -22.71 -7.21 -4.81
C ASN A 63 -22.21 -8.10 -5.95
N GLY A 64 -21.50 -9.17 -5.61
CA GLY A 64 -21.00 -10.12 -6.59
C GLY A 64 -19.69 -9.74 -7.27
N GLU A 65 -19.11 -8.60 -6.92
CA GLU A 65 -17.88 -8.12 -7.52
C GLU A 65 -16.83 -7.78 -6.46
N TYR A 66 -15.55 -7.93 -6.81
CA TYR A 66 -14.46 -7.46 -5.96
C TYR A 66 -14.16 -6.00 -6.25
N GLN A 67 -14.05 -5.22 -5.19
CA GLN A 67 -13.63 -3.82 -5.26
C GLN A 67 -12.34 -3.66 -4.47
N THR A 68 -11.35 -3.03 -5.08
CA THR A 68 -10.04 -2.84 -4.48
C THR A 68 -9.78 -1.37 -4.20
N THR A 69 -9.34 -1.07 -2.98
CA THR A 69 -8.95 0.28 -2.57
C THR A 69 -7.52 0.21 -2.04
N ILE A 70 -6.66 1.12 -2.50
CA ILE A 70 -5.29 1.23 -2.00
C ILE A 70 -5.11 2.61 -1.39
N SER A 71 -4.60 2.64 -0.17
CA SER A 71 -4.26 3.87 0.53
C SER A 71 -2.80 3.83 0.95
N MET A 72 -2.22 4.99 1.16
CA MET A 72 -0.84 5.10 1.64
C MET A 72 -0.73 6.22 2.67
N THR A 73 0.33 6.17 3.48
CA THR A 73 0.62 7.15 4.50
C THR A 73 2.12 7.16 4.76
N SER A 74 2.66 8.29 5.23
CA SER A 74 4.05 8.35 5.65
C SER A 74 4.26 7.67 7.01
N ALA A 75 3.16 7.35 7.71
CA ALA A 75 3.18 6.84 9.09
C ALA A 75 3.92 7.78 10.04
N GLY A 76 4.01 9.07 9.69
CA GLY A 76 4.74 10.06 10.47
C GLY A 76 6.24 10.11 10.18
N TRP A 77 6.74 9.30 9.25
CA TRP A 77 8.16 9.18 8.93
C TRP A 77 8.44 9.58 7.49
N LYS A 78 8.68 10.88 7.26
CA LYS A 78 8.97 11.39 5.92
C LYS A 78 10.44 11.19 5.57
N THR A 79 10.88 9.95 5.50
CA THR A 79 12.27 9.60 5.19
C THR A 79 12.45 9.30 3.71
N VAL A 80 13.71 9.29 3.26
CA VAL A 80 14.05 8.91 1.89
C VAL A 80 13.56 7.48 1.59
N THR A 81 13.72 6.57 2.54
CA THR A 81 13.28 5.18 2.36
C THR A 81 11.76 5.08 2.24
N THR A 82 11.01 5.78 3.10
CA THR A 82 9.55 5.80 3.00
C THR A 82 9.11 6.30 1.63
N LYS A 83 9.68 7.42 1.18
CA LYS A 83 9.35 8.00 -0.11
C LYS A 83 9.68 7.03 -1.25
N GLU A 84 10.81 6.35 -1.17
CA GLU A 84 11.23 5.40 -2.20
C GLU A 84 10.26 4.22 -2.30
N ARG A 85 9.83 3.67 -1.16
CA ARG A 85 8.84 2.57 -1.15
C ARG A 85 7.50 3.01 -1.72
N LEU A 86 7.01 4.19 -1.30
CA LEU A 86 5.73 4.71 -1.77
C LEU A 86 5.78 5.07 -3.25
N ASN A 87 6.89 5.63 -3.73
CA ASN A 87 7.07 5.89 -5.16
C ASN A 87 7.10 4.59 -5.96
N GLY A 88 7.62 3.52 -5.39
CA GLY A 88 7.56 2.20 -6.00
C GLY A 88 6.12 1.75 -6.21
N LEU A 89 5.29 1.90 -5.18
CA LEU A 89 3.87 1.56 -5.26
C LEU A 89 3.18 2.41 -6.33
N LEU A 90 3.34 3.73 -6.25
CA LEU A 90 2.70 4.65 -7.21
C LEU A 90 3.10 4.36 -8.65
N HIS A 91 4.37 4.04 -8.87
CA HIS A 91 4.86 3.67 -10.20
C HIS A 91 4.14 2.42 -10.73
N HIS A 92 4.03 1.38 -9.90
CA HIS A 92 3.39 0.12 -10.31
C HIS A 92 1.91 0.27 -10.61
N ILE A 93 1.21 1.15 -9.89
CA ILE A 93 -0.23 1.37 -10.12
C ILE A 93 -0.49 2.58 -11.02
N LYS A 94 0.56 3.21 -11.53
CA LYS A 94 0.49 4.37 -12.44
C LYS A 94 -0.30 5.53 -11.83
N ALA A 95 -0.05 5.81 -10.56
CA ALA A 95 -0.78 6.84 -9.82
C ALA A 95 0.06 8.10 -9.54
N GLY A 96 1.24 8.21 -10.15
CA GLY A 96 2.06 9.41 -10.06
C GLY A 96 3.33 9.23 -9.26
N LYS A 97 3.73 10.28 -8.55
CA LYS A 97 4.96 10.24 -7.74
C LYS A 97 4.96 11.29 -6.65
N ILE A 98 5.77 11.02 -5.62
CA ILE A 98 6.05 11.96 -4.54
C ILE A 98 7.38 12.63 -4.84
N GLN A 99 7.40 13.96 -4.77
CA GLN A 99 8.62 14.78 -4.90
C GLN A 99 8.82 15.58 -3.62
N GLN A 100 10.06 15.90 -3.32
CA GLN A 100 10.38 16.72 -2.17
C GLN A 100 10.92 18.08 -2.65
N ARG A 101 10.37 19.16 -2.09
CA ARG A 101 10.80 20.54 -2.36
C ARG A 101 10.78 21.29 -1.04
N ASP A 102 11.86 21.97 -0.72
CA ASP A 102 11.96 22.77 0.52
C ASP A 102 11.54 21.97 1.75
N PHE A 103 12.00 20.68 1.82
CA PHE A 103 11.73 19.75 2.93
C PHE A 103 10.27 19.29 3.03
N GLU A 104 9.42 19.69 2.08
CA GLU A 104 8.02 19.27 2.05
C GLU A 104 7.78 18.29 0.93
N TRP A 105 6.81 17.38 1.14
CA TRP A 105 6.43 16.40 0.13
C TRP A 105 5.27 16.91 -0.73
N TYR A 106 5.34 16.59 -2.01
CA TYR A 106 4.30 16.91 -2.99
C TYR A 106 3.93 15.64 -3.74
N LEU A 107 2.65 15.32 -3.76
CA LEU A 107 2.11 14.19 -4.52
C LEU A 107 1.49 14.76 -5.79
N ASN A 108 2.07 14.41 -6.95
CA ASN A 108 1.60 14.91 -8.24
C ASN A 108 1.49 16.45 -8.26
N ASP A 109 2.54 17.10 -7.75
CA ASP A 109 2.68 18.55 -7.68
C ASP A 109 1.75 19.26 -6.69
N GLU A 110 1.01 18.51 -5.88
CA GLU A 110 0.18 19.08 -4.81
C GLU A 110 0.80 18.73 -3.45
N TYR A 111 0.80 19.68 -2.55
CA TYR A 111 1.31 19.46 -1.20
C TYR A 111 0.60 18.27 -0.55
N TRP A 112 1.38 17.38 0.04
CA TRP A 112 0.85 16.22 0.76
C TRP A 112 1.50 16.12 2.13
N SER A 113 0.68 16.18 3.18
CA SER A 113 1.17 16.14 4.56
C SER A 113 1.79 14.81 4.97
N GLY A 114 1.52 13.75 4.21
CA GLY A 114 1.91 12.40 4.59
C GLY A 114 0.80 11.63 5.30
N ASP A 115 -0.34 12.25 5.53
CA ASP A 115 -1.50 11.59 6.13
C ASP A 115 -2.10 10.58 5.16
N ALA A 116 -2.90 9.65 5.70
CA ALA A 116 -3.50 8.60 4.89
C ALA A 116 -4.30 9.17 3.72
N ILE A 117 -4.05 8.67 2.52
CA ILE A 117 -4.72 9.10 1.30
C ILE A 117 -4.99 7.89 0.41
N ILE A 118 -6.16 7.89 -0.25
CA ILE A 118 -6.51 6.84 -1.21
C ILE A 118 -5.83 7.14 -2.54
N VAL A 119 -5.07 6.18 -3.07
CA VAL A 119 -4.38 6.33 -4.34
C VAL A 119 -4.91 5.39 -5.43
N TRP A 120 -5.78 4.47 -5.06
CA TRP A 120 -6.45 3.58 -6.01
C TRP A 120 -7.85 3.25 -5.49
N PRO A 121 -8.92 3.26 -6.32
CA PRO A 121 -8.88 3.69 -7.70
C PRO A 121 -8.55 5.18 -7.82
N SER A 122 -7.93 5.55 -8.95
CA SER A 122 -7.65 6.95 -9.22
C SER A 122 -8.94 7.67 -9.59
N LYS A 123 -8.99 8.95 -9.23
CA LYS A 123 -10.15 9.78 -9.55
C LYS A 123 -10.21 10.14 -11.03
#